data_5123895981bb8cb13165811294934293
#
_entry.id   5123895981bb8cb13165811294934293
#
_cell.length_a   1.000
_cell.length_b   1.000
_cell.length_c   1.000
_cell.angle_alpha   90.00
_cell.angle_beta   90.00
_cell.angle_gamma   90.00
#
_symmetry.space_group_name_H-M   'P 1'
#
loop_
_entity.id
_entity.type
_entity.pdbx_description
1 polymer ?
#
loop_
_entity_poly.entity_id
_entity_poly.type
_entity_poly.pdbx_seq_one_letter_code
_entity_poly.pdbx_strand_id
1 'polypeptide(L)'
;MKRREFVKITAISTAAAVLPFRYLDAESDAPKMMLKPASMTTPNDKFYVLQINEAPLVKTEYWQLAITGLAEKPVVLNYEDLTGMQSVTTMRTLKCIGDPIGVEQMSNTMWTGVPLRNILQKVGVKDEARVVVFNCADGYHTAVPIARALREEVLLAYRMNGEVLPRDHGFPVRLLNPGHYGTKNPKWIMNIALAKSHTGYWEKQGWDAVARVKLATMIGRPEDDEGIQAGARYTISGAAFDSGNHGGIRRVEVSVDGGNTWGAAEIWASDSPLAWYPWKYMWQVPEESGIIEICARAIANDGLIQGKTGFEAEPAGAVAHHAIRVEIVTV
;
A
#
# COMPACT_ATOMS: atom_id res chain seq x y z
N MET A 1 19.96 16.52 3.42
CA MET A 1 20.35 15.09 3.31
C MET A 1 19.75 14.55 2.01
N LYS A 2 20.53 13.93 1.16
CA LYS A 2 19.99 13.36 -0.10
C LYS A 2 19.07 12.20 0.21
N ARG A 3 17.92 12.07 -0.48
CA ARG A 3 16.89 11.02 -0.30
C ARG A 3 17.46 9.58 -0.20
N ARG A 4 18.61 9.33 -0.82
CA ARG A 4 19.33 8.04 -0.78
C ARG A 4 19.97 7.69 0.57
N GLU A 5 20.24 8.66 1.43
CA GLU A 5 20.90 8.40 2.72
C GLU A 5 19.92 8.09 3.85
N PHE A 6 18.66 8.56 3.74
CA PHE A 6 17.65 8.32 4.75
C PHE A 6 17.29 6.83 4.91
N VAL A 7 17.17 6.12 3.80
CA VAL A 7 16.89 4.67 3.80
C VAL A 7 18.04 3.85 4.39
N LYS A 8 19.29 4.37 4.34
CA LYS A 8 20.46 3.70 4.92
C LYS A 8 20.60 3.94 6.43
N ILE A 9 20.07 5.05 6.95
CA ILE A 9 20.19 5.43 8.37
C ILE A 9 19.24 4.62 9.25
N THR A 10 18.05 4.27 8.76
CA THR A 10 17.09 3.43 9.52
C THR A 10 17.60 2.01 9.76
N ALA A 11 18.61 1.56 9.02
CA ALA A 11 19.23 0.25 9.17
C ALA A 11 20.39 0.20 10.21
N ILE A 12 20.82 1.33 10.78
CA ILE A 12 22.10 1.40 11.54
C ILE A 12 21.92 1.61 13.05
N SER A 13 20.73 1.84 13.58
CA SER A 13 20.58 2.33 14.96
C SER A 13 20.23 1.32 16.04
N THR A 14 20.33 0.01 15.84
CA THR A 14 20.22 -0.96 16.93
C THR A 14 21.23 -2.09 16.82
N ALA A 15 22.20 -2.11 17.75
CA ALA A 15 23.16 -3.18 17.95
C ALA A 15 22.51 -4.40 18.64
N ALA A 16 21.57 -5.04 17.97
CA ALA A 16 21.14 -6.41 18.22
C ALA A 16 21.11 -7.04 16.83
N ALA A 17 21.68 -8.22 16.62
CA ALA A 17 21.90 -8.87 15.35
C ALA A 17 20.67 -8.78 14.42
N VAL A 18 20.51 -7.63 13.78
CA VAL A 18 19.55 -7.40 12.70
C VAL A 18 20.30 -7.81 11.45
N LEU A 19 19.90 -8.93 10.88
CA LEU A 19 20.29 -9.26 9.50
C LEU A 19 19.96 -8.04 8.65
N PRO A 20 20.87 -7.58 7.79
CA PRO A 20 20.68 -6.35 7.05
C PRO A 20 19.38 -6.47 6.23
N PHE A 21 18.51 -5.47 6.41
CA PHE A 21 17.38 -5.26 5.52
C PHE A 21 17.95 -5.15 4.10
N ARG A 22 17.87 -6.23 3.33
CA ARG A 22 18.15 -6.16 1.91
C ARG A 22 16.99 -5.44 1.26
N TYR A 23 17.14 -4.13 1.13
CA TYR A 23 16.50 -3.40 0.06
C TYR A 23 17.00 -4.08 -1.21
N LEU A 24 16.18 -4.93 -1.82
CA LEU A 24 16.41 -5.25 -3.22
C LEU A 24 16.31 -3.90 -3.90
N ASP A 25 17.45 -3.38 -4.35
CA ASP A 25 17.51 -2.17 -5.15
C ASP A 25 16.51 -2.37 -6.28
N ALA A 26 15.29 -1.88 -6.06
CA ALA A 26 14.35 -1.59 -7.13
C ALA A 26 14.89 -0.35 -7.83
N GLU A 27 16.20 -0.34 -8.11
CA GLU A 27 16.79 0.62 -8.99
C GLU A 27 16.24 0.31 -10.37
N SER A 28 15.49 1.23 -10.84
CA SER A 28 15.35 1.64 -12.21
C SER A 28 14.20 1.13 -13.06
N ASP A 29 13.59 0.00 -12.81
CA ASP A 29 12.57 -0.52 -13.74
C ASP A 29 11.17 -0.71 -13.13
N ALA A 30 10.89 -0.17 -11.95
CA ALA A 30 9.51 0.03 -11.57
C ALA A 30 8.86 0.94 -12.63
N PRO A 31 7.78 0.52 -13.30
CA PRO A 31 7.17 1.35 -14.33
C PRO A 31 6.72 2.61 -13.62
N LYS A 32 7.37 3.72 -13.99
CA LYS A 32 6.88 5.04 -13.65
C LYS A 32 5.38 5.02 -13.93
N MET A 33 4.57 5.40 -12.99
CA MET A 33 3.12 5.23 -12.99
C MET A 33 2.52 5.92 -14.22
N MET A 34 2.59 5.25 -15.37
CA MET A 34 1.91 5.68 -16.60
C MET A 34 0.43 5.36 -16.43
N LEU A 35 -0.29 6.28 -15.81
CA LEU A 35 -1.73 6.23 -15.72
C LEU A 35 -2.34 6.56 -17.09
N LYS A 36 -2.34 5.57 -17.98
CA LYS A 36 -3.33 5.58 -19.06
C LYS A 36 -4.66 5.14 -18.44
N PRO A 37 -5.78 5.79 -18.77
CA PRO A 37 -7.11 5.38 -18.29
C PRO A 37 -7.44 3.90 -18.53
N ALA A 38 -6.72 3.23 -19.42
CA ALA A 38 -6.89 1.82 -19.77
C ALA A 38 -6.24 0.82 -18.81
N SER A 39 -5.41 1.26 -17.86
CA SER A 39 -4.75 0.35 -16.91
C SER A 39 -4.98 0.80 -15.47
N MET A 40 -6.07 0.35 -14.89
CA MET A 40 -6.35 0.56 -13.45
C MET A 40 -5.50 -0.35 -12.58
N THR A 41 -4.82 -1.36 -13.13
CA THR A 41 -4.06 -2.37 -12.39
C THR A 41 -2.58 -2.31 -12.71
N THR A 42 -1.75 -2.52 -11.69
CA THR A 42 -0.30 -2.73 -11.82
C THR A 42 -0.06 -4.19 -12.20
N PRO A 43 0.73 -4.50 -13.24
CA PRO A 43 1.16 -5.87 -13.53
C PRO A 43 1.86 -6.53 -12.35
N ASN A 44 1.79 -7.88 -12.26
CA ASN A 44 2.33 -8.60 -11.11
C ASN A 44 3.83 -8.39 -10.90
N ASP A 45 4.60 -8.35 -11.99
CA ASP A 45 6.05 -8.12 -12.01
C ASP A 45 6.46 -6.67 -11.72
N LYS A 46 5.50 -5.77 -11.73
CA LYS A 46 5.68 -4.31 -11.50
C LYS A 46 5.06 -3.85 -10.18
N PHE A 47 4.36 -4.73 -9.49
CA PHE A 47 3.81 -4.41 -8.19
C PHE A 47 4.95 -4.37 -7.15
N TYR A 48 5.01 -3.30 -6.33
CA TYR A 48 6.10 -3.12 -5.38
C TYR A 48 6.25 -4.31 -4.42
N VAL A 49 7.49 -4.65 -4.10
CA VAL A 49 7.86 -5.75 -3.19
C VAL A 49 8.65 -5.20 -2.01
N LEU A 50 8.18 -5.47 -0.79
CA LEU A 50 8.89 -5.21 0.46
C LEU A 50 8.76 -6.42 1.37
N GLN A 51 9.85 -6.78 2.04
CA GLN A 51 9.92 -7.95 2.92
C GLN A 51 11.09 -7.84 3.89
N ILE A 52 11.01 -8.54 5.01
CA ILE A 52 12.06 -8.52 6.05
C ILE A 52 13.18 -9.52 5.76
N ASN A 53 12.87 -10.59 5.02
CA ASN A 53 13.78 -11.65 4.62
C ASN A 53 13.49 -12.05 3.18
N GLU A 54 14.31 -12.93 2.60
CA GLU A 54 14.04 -13.52 1.29
C GLU A 54 12.65 -14.18 1.26
N ALA A 55 11.98 -14.09 0.11
CA ALA A 55 10.69 -14.74 -0.07
C ALA A 55 10.84 -16.26 0.12
N PRO A 56 10.09 -16.88 1.03
CA PRO A 56 10.21 -18.31 1.30
C PRO A 56 9.70 -19.14 0.11
N LEU A 57 10.32 -20.29 -0.08
CA LEU A 57 9.82 -21.30 -1.03
C LEU A 57 8.82 -22.20 -0.32
N VAL A 58 7.54 -21.91 -0.47
CA VAL A 58 6.45 -22.70 0.12
C VAL A 58 5.85 -23.62 -0.93
N LYS A 59 5.77 -24.92 -0.64
CA LYS A 59 5.11 -25.92 -1.48
C LYS A 59 3.72 -26.21 -0.93
N THR A 60 2.69 -26.11 -1.76
CA THR A 60 1.29 -26.32 -1.36
C THR A 60 0.99 -27.73 -0.85
N GLU A 61 1.74 -28.73 -1.31
CA GLU A 61 1.66 -30.12 -0.86
C GLU A 61 1.88 -30.25 0.67
N TYR A 62 2.72 -29.36 1.25
CA TYR A 62 3.07 -29.38 2.68
C TYR A 62 2.55 -28.16 3.43
N TRP A 63 1.95 -27.21 2.71
CA TRP A 63 1.44 -26.00 3.35
C TRP A 63 0.17 -26.31 4.14
N GLN A 64 0.15 -25.83 5.35
CA GLN A 64 -1.00 -25.88 6.24
C GLN A 64 -1.20 -24.53 6.91
N LEU A 65 -2.45 -24.08 6.94
CA LEU A 65 -2.87 -22.90 7.68
C LEU A 65 -3.54 -23.37 8.99
N ALA A 66 -2.80 -23.29 10.07
CA ALA A 66 -3.35 -23.61 11.39
C ALA A 66 -4.05 -22.38 11.98
N ILE A 67 -5.32 -22.54 12.38
CA ILE A 67 -6.08 -21.53 13.12
C ILE A 67 -6.19 -22.02 14.57
N THR A 68 -5.54 -21.28 15.50
CA THR A 68 -5.26 -21.73 16.87
C THR A 68 -5.53 -20.64 17.92
N GLY A 69 -5.06 -20.86 19.15
CA GLY A 69 -5.17 -19.92 20.26
C GLY A 69 -6.57 -19.92 20.90
N LEU A 70 -7.14 -18.73 21.07
CA LEU A 70 -8.47 -18.55 21.69
C LEU A 70 -9.61 -18.81 20.69
N ALA A 71 -9.48 -19.89 19.89
CA ALA A 71 -10.53 -20.45 19.07
C ALA A 71 -11.33 -21.52 19.84
N GLU A 72 -12.65 -21.61 19.63
CA GLU A 72 -13.47 -22.67 20.21
C GLU A 72 -13.17 -24.02 19.58
N LYS A 73 -13.02 -24.02 18.27
CA LYS A 73 -12.75 -25.21 17.44
C LYS A 73 -11.53 -24.96 16.55
N PRO A 74 -10.29 -25.11 17.07
CA PRO A 74 -9.09 -24.99 16.26
C PRO A 74 -9.16 -25.90 15.01
N VAL A 75 -8.64 -25.41 13.89
CA VAL A 75 -8.67 -26.11 12.61
C VAL A 75 -7.35 -25.94 11.88
N VAL A 76 -7.02 -26.92 11.05
CA VAL A 76 -5.92 -26.84 10.09
C VAL A 76 -6.53 -26.99 8.70
N LEU A 77 -6.21 -26.06 7.82
CA LEU A 77 -6.65 -26.03 6.42
C LEU A 77 -5.45 -26.30 5.52
N ASN A 78 -5.61 -27.13 4.51
CA ASN A 78 -4.65 -27.22 3.42
C ASN A 78 -5.00 -26.19 2.32
N TYR A 79 -4.22 -26.12 1.25
CA TYR A 79 -4.40 -25.14 0.18
C TYR A 79 -5.73 -25.33 -0.57
N GLU A 80 -6.13 -26.59 -0.80
CA GLU A 80 -7.37 -26.94 -1.48
C GLU A 80 -8.58 -26.58 -0.62
N ASP A 81 -8.53 -26.85 0.69
CA ASP A 81 -9.56 -26.43 1.63
C ASP A 81 -9.82 -24.94 1.57
N LEU A 82 -8.73 -24.12 1.55
CA LEU A 82 -8.83 -22.68 1.49
C LEU A 82 -9.39 -22.20 0.14
N THR A 83 -8.83 -22.69 -0.97
CA THR A 83 -9.21 -22.23 -2.32
C THR A 83 -10.57 -22.74 -2.76
N GLY A 84 -11.06 -23.81 -2.14
CA GLY A 84 -12.42 -24.36 -2.33
C GLY A 84 -13.52 -23.57 -1.60
N MET A 85 -13.16 -22.65 -0.68
CA MET A 85 -14.15 -21.81 0.00
C MET A 85 -14.70 -20.74 -0.93
N GLN A 86 -15.89 -20.20 -0.59
CA GLN A 86 -16.46 -19.06 -1.30
C GLN A 86 -15.50 -17.87 -1.24
N SER A 87 -15.08 -17.40 -2.39
CA SER A 87 -14.14 -16.29 -2.56
C SER A 87 -14.79 -15.07 -3.21
N VAL A 88 -14.13 -13.93 -3.08
CA VAL A 88 -14.48 -12.69 -3.76
C VAL A 88 -13.27 -12.17 -4.54
N THR A 89 -13.54 -11.51 -5.68
CA THR A 89 -12.53 -10.82 -6.47
C THR A 89 -12.78 -9.32 -6.39
N THR A 90 -11.76 -8.55 -6.07
CA THR A 90 -11.89 -7.11 -5.82
C THR A 90 -10.60 -6.37 -6.13
N MET A 91 -10.73 -5.14 -6.63
CA MET A 91 -9.60 -4.26 -6.87
C MET A 91 -9.19 -3.56 -5.57
N ARG A 92 -7.89 -3.57 -5.26
CA ARG A 92 -7.35 -2.91 -4.06
C ARG A 92 -5.94 -2.41 -4.27
N THR A 93 -5.68 -1.26 -3.70
CA THR A 93 -4.34 -0.68 -3.61
C THR A 93 -3.69 -1.05 -2.28
N LEU A 94 -2.41 -1.37 -2.33
CA LEU A 94 -1.54 -1.45 -1.16
C LEU A 94 -0.53 -0.31 -1.21
N LYS A 95 -0.21 0.24 -0.04
CA LYS A 95 0.81 1.28 0.16
C LYS A 95 1.72 0.90 1.32
N CYS A 96 3.03 1.14 1.18
CA CYS A 96 3.98 0.96 2.28
C CYS A 96 3.85 2.09 3.30
N ILE A 97 4.02 1.79 4.58
CA ILE A 97 4.07 2.80 5.65
C ILE A 97 5.36 3.61 5.60
N GLY A 98 6.46 2.95 5.22
CA GLY A 98 7.78 3.57 5.10
C GLY A 98 8.00 4.30 3.78
N ASP A 99 6.96 4.47 2.95
CA ASP A 99 7.01 5.19 1.69
C ASP A 99 7.05 6.71 1.92
N PRO A 100 8.20 7.36 1.80
CA PRO A 100 8.26 8.82 1.83
C PRO A 100 7.47 9.40 0.66
N ILE A 101 7.07 10.65 0.77
CA ILE A 101 6.36 11.30 -0.33
C ILE A 101 7.22 11.30 -1.60
N GLY A 102 6.67 10.80 -2.69
CA GLY A 102 7.31 10.75 -4.01
C GLY A 102 8.17 9.51 -4.27
N VAL A 103 8.15 8.51 -3.39
CA VAL A 103 8.73 7.18 -3.64
C VAL A 103 7.57 6.20 -3.91
N GLU A 104 7.63 5.49 -5.02
CA GLU A 104 6.48 4.81 -5.63
C GLU A 104 6.13 3.44 -5.00
N GLN A 105 6.02 3.37 -3.66
CA GLN A 105 5.64 2.13 -2.98
C GLN A 105 4.12 2.06 -2.76
N MET A 106 3.38 2.29 -3.84
CA MET A 106 1.93 2.16 -3.92
C MET A 106 1.56 1.46 -5.23
N SER A 107 0.80 0.39 -5.17
CA SER A 107 0.37 -0.38 -6.34
C SER A 107 -1.06 -0.88 -6.19
N ASN A 108 -1.78 -0.98 -7.31
CA ASN A 108 -3.19 -1.38 -7.36
C ASN A 108 -3.40 -2.60 -8.26
N THR A 109 -4.19 -3.57 -7.80
CA THR A 109 -4.43 -4.78 -8.59
C THR A 109 -5.75 -5.48 -8.20
N MET A 110 -6.12 -6.48 -9.01
CA MET A 110 -7.24 -7.38 -8.71
C MET A 110 -6.76 -8.52 -7.81
N TRP A 111 -7.46 -8.73 -6.72
CA TRP A 111 -7.18 -9.80 -5.77
C TRP A 111 -8.36 -10.75 -5.66
N THR A 112 -8.09 -12.06 -5.60
CA THR A 112 -9.10 -13.06 -5.28
C THR A 112 -8.73 -13.75 -3.97
N GLY A 113 -9.69 -13.83 -3.04
CA GLY A 113 -9.46 -14.44 -1.74
C GLY A 113 -10.75 -14.74 -0.97
N VAL A 114 -10.58 -15.44 0.13
CA VAL A 114 -11.67 -15.83 1.05
C VAL A 114 -11.82 -14.76 2.13
N PRO A 115 -13.03 -14.25 2.42
CA PRO A 115 -13.24 -13.38 3.57
C PRO A 115 -12.80 -14.07 4.87
N LEU A 116 -11.87 -13.45 5.59
CA LEU A 116 -11.32 -14.01 6.83
C LEU A 116 -12.43 -14.30 7.86
N ARG A 117 -13.46 -13.46 7.90
CA ARG A 117 -14.62 -13.64 8.78
C ARG A 117 -15.27 -15.03 8.64
N ASN A 118 -15.30 -15.58 7.42
CA ASN A 118 -15.95 -16.90 7.19
C ASN A 118 -15.21 -18.01 7.93
N ILE A 119 -13.88 -17.92 8.00
CA ILE A 119 -13.05 -18.86 8.75
C ILE A 119 -13.20 -18.62 10.25
N LEU A 120 -13.14 -17.35 10.69
CA LEU A 120 -13.28 -17.01 12.12
C LEU A 120 -14.64 -17.41 12.69
N GLN A 121 -15.71 -17.24 11.92
CA GLN A 121 -17.06 -17.69 12.31
C GLN A 121 -17.16 -19.23 12.42
N LYS A 122 -16.50 -19.96 11.51
CA LYS A 122 -16.47 -21.43 11.52
C LYS A 122 -15.72 -21.99 12.73
N VAL A 123 -14.61 -21.36 13.11
CA VAL A 123 -13.80 -21.84 14.25
C VAL A 123 -14.31 -21.33 15.61
N GLY A 124 -15.15 -20.31 15.64
CA GLY A 124 -15.59 -19.64 16.85
C GLY A 124 -14.46 -18.83 17.52
N VAL A 125 -14.79 -17.66 17.99
CA VAL A 125 -13.84 -16.75 18.67
C VAL A 125 -14.25 -16.66 20.13
N LYS A 126 -13.36 -17.09 21.05
CA LYS A 126 -13.62 -16.97 22.48
C LYS A 126 -13.67 -15.52 22.93
N ASP A 127 -14.49 -15.22 23.92
CA ASP A 127 -14.75 -13.86 24.41
C ASP A 127 -13.50 -13.12 24.88
N GLU A 128 -12.46 -13.83 25.31
CA GLU A 128 -11.21 -13.22 25.76
C GLU A 128 -10.29 -12.80 24.62
N ALA A 129 -10.52 -13.27 23.40
CA ALA A 129 -9.73 -12.86 22.23
C ALA A 129 -9.94 -11.38 21.89
N ARG A 130 -8.86 -10.70 21.61
CA ARG A 130 -8.87 -9.26 21.21
C ARG A 130 -8.24 -9.04 19.85
N VAL A 131 -7.28 -9.90 19.49
CA VAL A 131 -6.52 -9.77 18.23
C VAL A 131 -6.41 -11.10 17.50
N VAL A 132 -6.30 -10.99 16.17
CA VAL A 132 -5.90 -12.06 15.28
C VAL A 132 -4.44 -11.86 14.93
N VAL A 133 -3.59 -12.79 15.33
CA VAL A 133 -2.14 -12.78 15.08
C VAL A 133 -1.85 -13.60 13.83
N PHE A 134 -1.03 -13.09 12.95
CA PHE A 134 -0.55 -13.76 11.75
C PHE A 134 0.94 -14.04 11.90
N ASN A 135 1.33 -15.31 11.73
CA ASN A 135 2.72 -15.74 11.70
C ASN A 135 3.06 -16.23 10.29
N CYS A 136 4.14 -15.73 9.73
CA CYS A 136 4.53 -15.89 8.34
C CYS A 136 5.80 -16.72 8.20
N ALA A 137 5.98 -17.34 7.04
CA ALA A 137 7.10 -18.26 6.78
C ALA A 137 8.48 -17.57 6.74
N ASP A 138 8.52 -16.24 6.51
CA ASP A 138 9.72 -15.42 6.54
C ASP A 138 10.11 -14.96 7.96
N GLY A 139 9.35 -15.34 8.99
CA GLY A 139 9.50 -14.88 10.37
C GLY A 139 8.77 -13.57 10.69
N TYR A 140 8.13 -12.94 9.70
CA TYR A 140 7.27 -11.79 9.95
C TYR A 140 6.06 -12.17 10.79
N HIS A 141 5.67 -11.29 11.69
CA HIS A 141 4.43 -11.47 12.46
C HIS A 141 3.79 -10.11 12.75
N THR A 142 2.45 -10.08 12.73
CA THR A 142 1.67 -8.89 13.07
C THR A 142 0.30 -9.32 13.59
N ALA A 143 -0.46 -8.35 14.10
CA ALA A 143 -1.82 -8.62 14.53
C ALA A 143 -2.78 -7.52 14.05
N VAL A 144 -4.05 -7.90 13.92
CA VAL A 144 -5.16 -6.99 13.72
C VAL A 144 -6.25 -7.23 14.77
N PRO A 145 -7.00 -6.19 15.20
CA PRO A 145 -8.12 -6.38 16.13
C PRO A 145 -9.17 -7.37 15.59
N ILE A 146 -9.80 -8.17 16.46
CA ILE A 146 -10.88 -9.10 16.08
C ILE A 146 -11.99 -8.38 15.33
N ALA A 147 -12.44 -7.22 15.83
CA ALA A 147 -13.49 -6.43 15.17
C ALA A 147 -13.11 -6.03 13.74
N ARG A 148 -11.82 -5.82 13.46
CA ARG A 148 -11.32 -5.55 12.11
C ARG A 148 -11.28 -6.81 11.26
N ALA A 149 -10.79 -7.92 11.80
CA ALA A 149 -10.68 -9.20 11.10
C ALA A 149 -12.04 -9.77 10.66
N LEU A 150 -13.11 -9.42 11.38
CA LEU A 150 -14.49 -9.80 11.08
C LEU A 150 -15.16 -8.94 9.98
N ARG A 151 -14.50 -7.89 9.52
CA ARG A 151 -15.02 -7.07 8.42
C ARG A 151 -14.99 -7.86 7.11
N GLU A 152 -16.01 -7.66 6.29
CA GLU A 152 -16.20 -8.41 5.03
C GLU A 152 -15.05 -8.21 4.05
N GLU A 153 -14.51 -7.01 4.04
CA GLU A 153 -13.44 -6.62 3.15
C GLU A 153 -12.06 -7.19 3.54
N VAL A 154 -11.90 -7.84 4.70
CA VAL A 154 -10.63 -8.46 5.08
C VAL A 154 -10.53 -9.86 4.48
N LEU A 155 -9.54 -10.08 3.61
CA LEU A 155 -9.43 -11.30 2.81
C LEU A 155 -8.12 -12.04 3.06
N LEU A 156 -8.18 -13.36 3.00
CA LEU A 156 -7.03 -14.23 2.74
C LEU A 156 -6.93 -14.43 1.23
N ALA A 157 -6.05 -13.66 0.57
CA ALA A 157 -5.89 -13.67 -0.87
C ALA A 157 -4.90 -14.73 -1.34
N TYR A 158 -5.24 -15.45 -2.40
CA TYR A 158 -4.45 -16.52 -3.02
C TYR A 158 -4.29 -16.36 -4.54
N ARG A 159 -4.91 -15.31 -5.15
CA ARG A 159 -4.69 -14.92 -6.55
C ARG A 159 -4.48 -13.42 -6.68
N MET A 160 -3.74 -13.04 -7.70
CA MET A 160 -3.41 -11.67 -8.06
C MET A 160 -3.52 -11.51 -9.58
N ASN A 161 -4.30 -10.53 -10.06
CA ASN A 161 -4.61 -10.32 -11.48
C ASN A 161 -5.11 -11.59 -12.21
N GLY A 162 -5.91 -12.43 -11.52
CA GLY A 162 -6.44 -13.68 -12.07
C GLY A 162 -5.47 -14.87 -12.05
N GLU A 163 -4.19 -14.64 -11.79
CA GLU A 163 -3.16 -15.67 -11.68
C GLU A 163 -3.02 -16.19 -10.24
N VAL A 164 -2.36 -17.34 -10.07
CA VAL A 164 -1.92 -17.80 -8.75
C VAL A 164 -1.03 -16.72 -8.15
N LEU A 165 -1.19 -16.47 -6.86
CA LEU A 165 -0.42 -15.45 -6.15
C LEU A 165 1.09 -15.65 -6.35
N PRO A 166 1.85 -14.69 -6.91
CA PRO A 166 3.29 -14.83 -7.08
C PRO A 166 4.02 -14.99 -5.74
N ARG A 167 5.15 -15.67 -5.77
CA ARG A 167 5.98 -15.95 -4.59
C ARG A 167 6.29 -14.67 -3.80
N ASP A 168 6.78 -13.63 -4.45
CA ASP A 168 7.19 -12.37 -3.81
C ASP A 168 6.01 -11.56 -3.25
N HIS A 169 4.81 -11.85 -3.74
CA HIS A 169 3.57 -11.24 -3.28
C HIS A 169 2.84 -12.03 -2.20
N GLY A 170 3.39 -13.18 -1.76
CA GLY A 170 2.93 -13.88 -0.56
C GLY A 170 2.32 -15.26 -0.79
N PHE A 171 2.62 -15.94 -1.94
CA PHE A 171 2.19 -17.34 -2.13
C PHE A 171 2.55 -18.23 -0.94
N PRO A 172 1.65 -19.10 -0.44
CA PRO A 172 0.32 -19.47 -0.98
C PRO A 172 -0.80 -18.49 -0.59
N VAL A 173 -0.67 -17.74 0.51
CA VAL A 173 -1.73 -16.85 0.99
C VAL A 173 -1.17 -15.62 1.71
N ARG A 174 -1.81 -14.48 1.47
CA ARG A 174 -1.56 -13.24 2.18
C ARG A 174 -2.84 -12.64 2.74
N LEU A 175 -2.69 -11.78 3.76
CA LEU A 175 -3.79 -10.95 4.23
C LEU A 175 -3.93 -9.70 3.35
N LEU A 176 -5.17 -9.34 3.07
CA LEU A 176 -5.56 -8.00 2.62
C LEU A 176 -6.42 -7.38 3.70
N ASN A 177 -5.90 -6.36 4.34
CA ASN A 177 -6.54 -5.61 5.41
C ASN A 177 -6.69 -4.14 5.01
N PRO A 178 -7.72 -3.76 4.24
CA PRO A 178 -7.92 -2.40 3.75
C PRO A 178 -7.95 -1.37 4.89
N GLY A 179 -7.64 -0.13 4.56
CA GLY A 179 -7.51 0.94 5.55
C GLY A 179 -6.16 0.97 6.27
N HIS A 180 -5.29 -0.03 6.04
CA HIS A 180 -4.03 -0.18 6.74
C HIS A 180 -2.87 -0.37 5.75
N TYR A 181 -1.69 0.14 6.13
CA TYR A 181 -0.45 0.00 5.35
C TYR A 181 0.01 -1.46 5.22
N GLY A 182 0.99 -1.70 4.35
CA GLY A 182 1.58 -3.01 4.07
C GLY A 182 1.99 -3.81 5.30
N THR A 183 2.41 -3.17 6.38
CA THR A 183 2.74 -3.78 7.69
C THR A 183 1.57 -4.54 8.32
N LYS A 184 0.34 -4.23 7.98
CA LYS A 184 -0.86 -4.95 8.42
C LYS A 184 -1.47 -5.86 7.34
N ASN A 185 -0.68 -6.15 6.29
CA ASN A 185 -1.03 -7.01 5.16
C ASN A 185 0.01 -8.13 4.99
N PRO A 186 0.22 -9.02 6.00
CA PRO A 186 1.27 -10.02 6.02
C PRO A 186 1.18 -10.99 4.84
N LYS A 187 2.36 -11.42 4.35
CA LYS A 187 2.58 -12.39 3.26
C LYS A 187 2.96 -13.76 3.83
N TRP A 188 2.85 -14.82 3.05
CA TRP A 188 3.30 -16.18 3.39
C TRP A 188 2.74 -16.68 4.73
N ILE A 189 1.45 -16.51 4.99
CA ILE A 189 0.83 -16.86 6.26
C ILE A 189 0.84 -18.38 6.47
N MET A 190 1.36 -18.82 7.62
CA MET A 190 1.42 -20.23 8.04
C MET A 190 0.50 -20.53 9.22
N ASN A 191 0.27 -19.52 10.08
CA ASN A 191 -0.56 -19.68 11.25
C ASN A 191 -1.35 -18.42 11.54
N ILE A 192 -2.58 -18.60 11.98
CA ILE A 192 -3.46 -17.56 12.51
C ILE A 192 -3.80 -17.95 13.96
N ALA A 193 -3.39 -17.11 14.93
CA ALA A 193 -3.68 -17.36 16.34
C ALA A 193 -4.59 -16.28 16.93
N LEU A 194 -5.68 -16.70 17.57
CA LEU A 194 -6.53 -15.77 18.32
C LEU A 194 -5.93 -15.54 19.69
N ALA A 195 -5.69 -14.28 20.09
CA ALA A 195 -4.97 -13.94 21.30
C ALA A 195 -5.57 -12.74 22.04
N LYS A 196 -5.16 -12.54 23.30
CA LYS A 196 -5.55 -11.36 24.11
C LYS A 196 -4.80 -10.11 23.66
N SER A 197 -3.53 -10.27 23.27
CA SER A 197 -2.66 -9.17 22.81
C SER A 197 -1.52 -9.71 21.96
N HIS A 198 -0.88 -8.84 21.20
CA HIS A 198 0.34 -9.15 20.45
C HIS A 198 1.06 -7.86 20.09
N THR A 199 2.38 -7.87 20.08
CA THR A 199 3.22 -6.80 19.55
C THR A 199 3.90 -7.31 18.30
N GLY A 200 3.61 -6.69 17.15
CA GLY A 200 4.11 -7.11 15.84
C GLY A 200 5.59 -6.79 15.62
N TYR A 201 6.13 -7.31 14.54
CA TYR A 201 7.55 -7.15 14.19
C TYR A 201 7.96 -5.66 14.11
N TRP A 202 7.24 -4.85 13.31
CA TRP A 202 7.55 -3.43 13.13
C TRP A 202 7.18 -2.57 14.34
N GLU A 203 6.15 -2.94 15.10
CA GLU A 203 5.77 -2.28 16.35
C GLU A 203 6.89 -2.33 17.40
N LYS A 204 7.62 -3.45 17.47
CA LYS A 204 8.81 -3.59 18.33
C LYS A 204 9.95 -2.65 17.94
N GLN A 205 9.92 -2.14 16.71
CA GLN A 205 10.91 -1.20 16.16
C GLN A 205 10.40 0.24 16.14
N GLY A 206 9.29 0.53 16.83
CA GLY A 206 8.78 1.89 17.01
C GLY A 206 7.75 2.36 15.98
N TRP A 207 7.37 1.51 15.01
CA TRP A 207 6.32 1.87 14.05
C TRP A 207 4.93 1.83 14.67
N ASP A 208 4.01 2.65 14.13
CA ASP A 208 2.63 2.73 14.61
C ASP A 208 1.92 1.37 14.58
N ALA A 209 1.39 0.99 15.74
CA ALA A 209 0.69 -0.28 15.92
C ALA A 209 -0.60 -0.39 15.12
N VAL A 210 -1.25 0.72 14.82
CA VAL A 210 -2.49 0.76 14.02
C VAL A 210 -2.13 0.74 12.54
N ALA A 211 -1.12 1.49 12.12
CA ALA A 211 -0.64 1.62 10.74
C ALA A 211 -1.77 1.96 9.74
N ARG A 212 -2.61 2.96 10.08
CA ARG A 212 -3.72 3.39 9.26
C ARG A 212 -3.22 4.20 8.06
N VAL A 213 -3.65 3.84 6.85
CA VAL A 213 -3.33 4.58 5.62
C VAL A 213 -3.78 6.04 5.74
N LYS A 214 -2.88 6.95 5.45
CA LYS A 214 -3.15 8.39 5.38
C LYS A 214 -3.64 8.76 3.99
N LEU A 215 -4.49 9.79 3.93
CA LEU A 215 -4.88 10.41 2.67
C LEU A 215 -3.65 10.91 1.94
N ALA A 216 -3.49 10.48 0.68
CA ALA A 216 -2.32 10.81 -0.12
C ALA A 216 -2.69 11.00 -1.60
N THR A 217 -1.92 11.81 -2.30
CA THR A 217 -1.86 11.82 -3.75
C THR A 217 -0.41 11.89 -4.21
N MET A 218 -0.14 11.32 -5.37
CA MET A 218 1.19 11.28 -5.98
C MET A 218 1.10 11.75 -7.43
N ILE A 219 2.07 12.52 -7.85
CA ILE A 219 2.29 12.92 -9.25
C ILE A 219 3.12 11.82 -9.89
N GLY A 220 2.63 11.21 -10.96
CA GLY A 220 3.36 10.22 -11.75
C GLY A 220 3.95 10.81 -13.03
N ARG A 221 3.38 11.93 -13.51
CA ARG A 221 3.89 12.74 -14.62
C ARG A 221 3.60 14.21 -14.37
N PRO A 222 4.54 15.13 -14.73
CA PRO A 222 5.91 14.86 -15.17
C PRO A 222 6.76 14.22 -14.07
N GLU A 223 7.99 13.80 -14.46
CA GLU A 223 9.00 13.37 -13.49
C GLU A 223 9.63 14.57 -12.79
N ASP A 224 10.25 14.34 -11.64
CA ASP A 224 11.06 15.35 -10.97
C ASP A 224 12.26 15.72 -11.86
N ASP A 225 12.53 17.01 -12.04
CA ASP A 225 13.54 17.58 -12.92
C ASP A 225 13.31 17.32 -14.44
N GLU A 226 12.08 16.93 -14.88
CA GLU A 226 11.76 16.78 -16.29
C GLU A 226 11.75 18.14 -17.00
N GLY A 227 12.38 18.19 -18.20
CA GLY A 227 12.31 19.36 -19.09
C GLY A 227 10.98 19.38 -19.88
N ILE A 228 10.23 20.48 -19.78
CA ILE A 228 8.96 20.65 -20.48
C ILE A 228 9.04 21.85 -21.41
N GLN A 229 8.58 21.68 -22.66
CA GLN A 229 8.63 22.75 -23.68
C GLN A 229 7.75 23.93 -23.29
N ALA A 230 8.31 25.15 -23.36
CA ALA A 230 7.61 26.41 -23.17
C ALA A 230 6.41 26.54 -24.12
N GLY A 231 5.31 27.11 -23.66
CA GLY A 231 4.07 27.31 -24.42
C GLY A 231 3.27 26.04 -24.72
N ALA A 232 3.77 24.83 -24.36
CA ALA A 232 3.08 23.59 -24.64
C ALA A 232 1.83 23.39 -23.79
N ARG A 233 0.92 22.53 -24.25
CA ARG A 233 -0.13 21.95 -23.39
C ARG A 233 0.37 20.63 -22.84
N TYR A 234 0.55 20.55 -21.53
CA TYR A 234 1.06 19.38 -20.84
C TYR A 234 -0.01 18.73 -19.96
N THR A 235 -0.02 17.40 -19.88
CA THR A 235 -0.93 16.67 -19.00
C THR A 235 -0.17 16.22 -17.77
N ILE A 236 -0.40 16.87 -16.62
CA ILE A 236 0.05 16.40 -15.31
C ILE A 236 -0.89 15.28 -14.90
N SER A 237 -0.38 14.16 -14.39
CA SER A 237 -1.20 13.02 -13.98
C SER A 237 -0.64 12.30 -12.76
N GLY A 238 -1.51 11.57 -12.07
CA GLY A 238 -1.13 10.86 -10.87
C GLY A 238 -2.23 9.97 -10.33
N ALA A 239 -2.10 9.56 -9.07
CA ALA A 239 -3.12 8.81 -8.35
C ALA A 239 -3.31 9.33 -6.93
N ALA A 240 -4.54 9.28 -6.42
CA ALA A 240 -4.89 9.60 -5.06
C ALA A 240 -5.45 8.37 -4.34
N PHE A 241 -5.25 8.26 -3.03
CA PHE A 241 -5.61 7.09 -2.26
C PHE A 241 -5.87 7.41 -0.79
N ASP A 242 -6.91 6.79 -0.21
CA ASP A 242 -7.21 6.86 1.22
C ASP A 242 -7.55 5.49 1.85
N SER A 243 -7.55 4.43 1.02
CA SER A 243 -7.92 3.06 1.42
C SER A 243 -9.32 2.94 2.07
N GLY A 244 -10.23 3.83 1.70
CA GLY A 244 -11.60 3.87 2.23
C GLY A 244 -11.74 4.45 3.65
N ASN A 245 -10.67 4.95 4.26
CA ASN A 245 -10.70 5.49 5.63
C ASN A 245 -11.54 6.75 5.77
N HIS A 246 -11.70 7.51 4.69
CA HIS A 246 -12.42 8.78 4.60
C HIS A 246 -13.51 8.73 3.52
N GLY A 247 -13.94 7.52 3.14
CA GLY A 247 -15.00 7.28 2.16
C GLY A 247 -14.59 7.45 0.71
N GLY A 248 -13.29 7.49 0.41
CA GLY A 248 -12.73 7.68 -0.94
C GLY A 248 -12.36 9.13 -1.24
N ILE A 249 -11.93 9.37 -2.47
CA ILE A 249 -11.42 10.68 -2.93
C ILE A 249 -12.56 11.48 -3.56
N ARG A 250 -12.81 12.67 -3.02
CA ARG A 250 -13.78 13.63 -3.54
C ARG A 250 -13.20 14.47 -4.67
N ARG A 251 -11.93 14.92 -4.49
CA ARG A 251 -11.26 15.84 -5.41
C ARG A 251 -9.75 15.75 -5.27
N VAL A 252 -9.06 15.98 -6.36
CA VAL A 252 -7.62 16.26 -6.39
C VAL A 252 -7.43 17.66 -6.91
N GLU A 253 -6.52 18.40 -6.31
CA GLU A 253 -6.12 19.74 -6.73
C GLU A 253 -4.63 19.76 -7.04
N VAL A 254 -4.28 20.46 -8.13
CA VAL A 254 -2.92 20.63 -8.61
C VAL A 254 -2.57 22.11 -8.58
N SER A 255 -1.38 22.39 -8.10
CA SER A 255 -0.75 23.72 -8.16
C SER A 255 0.47 23.65 -9.08
N VAL A 256 0.67 24.68 -9.88
CA VAL A 256 1.84 24.88 -10.74
C VAL A 256 2.62 26.15 -10.37
N ASP A 257 2.48 26.59 -9.13
CA ASP A 257 3.10 27.81 -8.59
C ASP A 257 3.54 27.63 -7.12
N GLY A 258 3.98 26.40 -6.76
CA GLY A 258 4.49 26.10 -5.42
C GLY A 258 3.43 26.10 -4.33
N GLY A 259 2.17 25.85 -4.69
CA GLY A 259 1.04 25.75 -3.74
C GLY A 259 0.34 27.07 -3.44
N ASN A 260 0.58 28.15 -4.23
CA ASN A 260 -0.08 29.44 -4.06
C ASN A 260 -1.51 29.41 -4.61
N THR A 261 -1.71 28.86 -5.81
CA THR A 261 -3.03 28.65 -6.41
C THR A 261 -3.29 27.18 -6.72
N TRP A 262 -4.56 26.80 -6.78
CA TRP A 262 -4.96 25.39 -6.95
C TRP A 262 -6.05 25.23 -8.02
N GLY A 263 -5.81 24.37 -8.98
CA GLY A 263 -6.77 23.97 -9.99
C GLY A 263 -7.32 22.57 -9.74
N ALA A 264 -8.59 22.34 -10.04
CA ALA A 264 -9.20 21.02 -9.89
C ALA A 264 -8.74 20.09 -11.02
N ALA A 265 -8.25 18.89 -10.66
CA ALA A 265 -7.95 17.81 -11.59
C ALA A 265 -9.22 17.02 -11.95
N GLU A 266 -9.24 16.45 -13.14
CA GLU A 266 -10.20 15.42 -13.52
C GLU A 266 -9.79 14.11 -12.84
N ILE A 267 -10.72 13.47 -12.12
CA ILE A 267 -10.48 12.18 -11.44
C ILE A 267 -11.32 11.08 -12.09
N TRP A 268 -10.77 9.89 -12.18
CA TRP A 268 -11.53 8.69 -12.54
C TRP A 268 -11.97 7.99 -11.27
N ALA A 269 -13.28 7.87 -11.08
CA ALA A 269 -13.83 7.11 -9.98
C ALA A 269 -13.38 5.66 -10.07
N SER A 270 -12.95 5.10 -8.96
CA SER A 270 -12.75 3.66 -8.83
C SER A 270 -14.08 3.00 -8.46
N ASP A 271 -14.33 1.80 -8.96
CA ASP A 271 -15.47 0.97 -8.55
C ASP A 271 -15.38 0.54 -7.07
N SER A 272 -14.26 0.81 -6.44
CA SER A 272 -14.00 0.48 -5.04
C SER A 272 -13.29 1.64 -4.33
N PRO A 273 -13.78 2.10 -3.16
CA PRO A 273 -13.08 3.08 -2.34
C PRO A 273 -11.75 2.54 -1.77
N LEU A 274 -11.50 1.23 -1.94
CA LEU A 274 -10.29 0.54 -1.50
C LEU A 274 -9.18 0.52 -2.55
N ALA A 275 -9.44 1.10 -3.73
CA ALA A 275 -8.47 1.26 -4.81
C ALA A 275 -8.10 2.73 -5.00
N TRP A 276 -7.02 2.99 -5.69
CA TRP A 276 -6.60 4.34 -6.02
C TRP A 276 -7.54 5.02 -7.01
N TYR A 277 -7.49 6.34 -7.04
CA TYR A 277 -8.22 7.21 -7.95
C TYR A 277 -7.22 7.88 -8.89
N PRO A 278 -7.06 7.42 -10.13
CA PRO A 278 -6.25 8.11 -11.12
C PRO A 278 -6.80 9.52 -11.39
N TRP A 279 -5.91 10.45 -11.68
CA TRP A 279 -6.29 11.82 -11.99
C TRP A 279 -5.38 12.42 -13.06
N LYS A 280 -5.87 13.46 -13.76
CA LYS A 280 -5.11 14.30 -14.68
C LYS A 280 -5.48 15.76 -14.52
N TYR A 281 -4.54 16.62 -14.86
CA TYR A 281 -4.71 18.08 -14.91
C TYR A 281 -4.07 18.60 -16.17
N MET A 282 -4.84 19.37 -16.98
CA MET A 282 -4.34 20.01 -18.20
C MET A 282 -3.69 21.32 -17.82
N TRP A 283 -2.40 21.45 -18.10
CA TRP A 283 -1.60 22.61 -17.80
C TRP A 283 -1.18 23.33 -19.08
N GLN A 284 -1.41 24.65 -19.15
CA GLN A 284 -0.82 25.51 -20.15
C GLN A 284 0.53 25.97 -19.61
N VAL A 285 1.60 25.45 -20.19
CA VAL A 285 2.99 25.76 -19.80
C VAL A 285 3.29 27.22 -20.14
N PRO A 286 3.95 28.00 -19.25
CA PRO A 286 4.40 29.36 -19.57
C PRO A 286 5.33 29.42 -20.78
N GLU A 287 5.35 30.58 -21.45
CA GLU A 287 6.29 30.86 -22.55
C GLU A 287 7.72 31.15 -22.05
N GLU A 288 7.85 31.58 -20.79
CA GLU A 288 9.12 31.93 -20.17
C GLU A 288 9.81 30.69 -19.61
N SER A 289 11.12 30.57 -19.86
CA SER A 289 11.96 29.54 -19.26
C SER A 289 12.10 29.73 -17.76
N GLY A 290 12.26 28.65 -17.01
CA GLY A 290 12.43 28.71 -15.56
C GLY A 290 12.11 27.39 -14.88
N ILE A 291 12.29 27.37 -13.56
CA ILE A 291 11.96 26.21 -12.72
C ILE A 291 10.58 26.44 -12.08
N ILE A 292 9.70 25.47 -12.24
CA ILE A 292 8.36 25.48 -11.65
C ILE A 292 8.23 24.34 -10.67
N GLU A 293 7.69 24.63 -9.48
CA GLU A 293 7.30 23.62 -8.52
C GLU A 293 5.82 23.26 -8.72
N ILE A 294 5.58 21.99 -9.02
CA ILE A 294 4.24 21.41 -9.17
C ILE A 294 3.91 20.64 -7.90
N CYS A 295 2.75 20.94 -7.31
CA CYS A 295 2.25 20.26 -6.11
C CYS A 295 0.89 19.63 -6.39
N ALA A 296 0.58 18.52 -5.71
CA ALA A 296 -0.74 17.92 -5.73
C ALA A 296 -1.23 17.61 -4.31
N ARG A 297 -2.55 17.76 -4.08
CA ARG A 297 -3.22 17.38 -2.84
C ARG A 297 -4.56 16.72 -3.09
N ALA A 298 -4.91 15.76 -2.24
CA ALA A 298 -6.21 15.11 -2.27
C ALA A 298 -7.16 15.68 -1.21
N ILE A 299 -8.45 15.62 -1.50
CA ILE A 299 -9.54 15.96 -0.58
C ILE A 299 -10.48 14.74 -0.57
N ALA A 300 -10.71 14.19 0.61
CA ALA A 300 -11.56 13.03 0.82
C ALA A 300 -13.05 13.37 0.88
N ASN A 301 -13.91 12.37 0.80
CA ASN A 301 -15.36 12.54 0.81
C ASN A 301 -15.90 13.13 2.11
N ASP A 302 -15.26 12.87 3.25
CA ASP A 302 -15.60 13.45 4.56
C ASP A 302 -15.09 14.89 4.75
N GLY A 303 -14.37 15.44 3.76
CA GLY A 303 -13.83 16.80 3.76
C GLY A 303 -12.39 16.90 4.27
N LEU A 304 -11.75 15.81 4.68
CA LEU A 304 -10.32 15.83 5.06
C LEU A 304 -9.48 16.27 3.87
N ILE A 305 -8.58 17.24 4.09
CA ILE A 305 -7.60 17.70 3.11
C ILE A 305 -6.25 17.10 3.47
N GLN A 306 -5.53 16.59 2.47
CA GLN A 306 -4.16 16.09 2.65
C GLN A 306 -3.26 17.18 3.24
N GLY A 307 -2.43 16.82 4.23
CA GLY A 307 -1.55 17.75 4.93
C GLY A 307 -0.46 18.34 4.03
N LYS A 308 -0.07 19.58 4.30
CA LYS A 308 1.02 20.27 3.59
C LYS A 308 2.40 19.81 4.07
N THR A 309 2.52 19.41 5.33
CA THR A 309 3.77 19.01 6.01
C THR A 309 3.64 17.58 6.53
N GLY A 310 4.77 16.98 6.94
CA GLY A 310 4.81 15.59 7.39
C GLY A 310 5.40 14.68 6.31
N PHE A 311 6.61 15.04 5.87
CA PHE A 311 7.35 14.30 4.83
C PHE A 311 7.92 12.98 5.35
N GLU A 312 8.19 12.91 6.67
CA GLU A 312 8.73 11.71 7.31
C GLU A 312 7.69 10.61 7.37
N ALA A 313 8.10 9.40 7.01
CA ALA A 313 7.23 8.24 7.04
C ALA A 313 7.07 7.66 8.47
N GLU A 314 8.11 7.77 9.29
CA GLU A 314 8.06 7.27 10.68
C GLU A 314 7.31 8.24 11.60
N PRO A 315 6.58 7.69 12.55
CA PRO A 315 6.27 6.26 12.73
C PRO A 315 5.01 5.81 12.00
N ALA A 316 4.19 6.72 11.45
CA ALA A 316 2.79 6.46 11.10
C ALA A 316 2.43 6.73 9.62
N GLY A 317 3.42 6.89 8.75
CA GLY A 317 3.28 7.19 7.33
C GLY A 317 3.25 8.69 7.03
N ALA A 318 3.86 9.08 5.90
CA ALA A 318 3.94 10.45 5.44
C ALA A 318 2.57 11.01 5.00
N VAL A 319 2.36 12.32 5.17
CA VAL A 319 1.09 13.01 4.87
C VAL A 319 1.26 14.26 4.01
N ALA A 320 2.49 14.72 3.72
CA ALA A 320 2.76 15.94 2.98
C ALA A 320 2.21 15.90 1.54
N HIS A 321 2.03 17.07 0.94
CA HIS A 321 1.77 17.17 -0.49
C HIS A 321 2.94 16.56 -1.26
N HIS A 322 2.68 15.84 -2.35
CA HIS A 322 3.72 15.50 -3.30
C HIS A 322 4.05 16.74 -4.11
N ALA A 323 5.33 17.13 -4.12
CA ALA A 323 5.85 18.24 -4.89
C ALA A 323 7.04 17.77 -5.74
N ILE A 324 7.08 18.21 -6.98
CA ILE A 324 8.16 17.97 -7.95
C ILE A 324 8.58 19.29 -8.57
N ARG A 325 9.79 19.34 -9.14
CA ARG A 325 10.27 20.46 -9.94
C ARG A 325 10.36 20.07 -11.39
N VAL A 326 10.06 21.00 -12.27
CA VAL A 326 10.23 20.84 -13.71
C VAL A 326 10.95 22.05 -14.28
N GLU A 327 11.73 21.83 -15.33
CA GLU A 327 12.41 22.90 -16.05
C GLU A 327 11.62 23.26 -17.32
N ILE A 328 11.24 24.54 -17.46
CA ILE A 328 10.63 25.03 -18.69
C ILE A 328 11.74 25.40 -19.66
N VAL A 329 11.80 24.69 -20.79
CA VAL A 329 12.84 24.84 -21.79
C VAL A 329 12.26 25.50 -23.06
N THR A 330 12.98 26.51 -23.55
CA THR A 330 12.73 27.12 -24.88
C THR A 330 13.58 26.42 -25.92
N VAL A 331 12.99 26.03 -27.05
CA VAL A 331 13.72 25.45 -28.20
C VAL A 331 14.40 26.55 -28.99
#